data_0590f9f5334e023fe9e87ab0cb42779d
#
_entry.id   0590f9f5334e023fe9e87ab0cb42779d
#
_cell.length_a   1.000
_cell.length_b   1.000
_cell.length_c   1.000
_cell.angle_alpha   90.00
_cell.angle_beta   90.00
_cell.angle_gamma   90.00
#
_symmetry.space_group_name_H-M   'P 1'
#
loop_
_entity.id
_entity.type
_entity.pdbx_description
1 polymer ?
#
loop_
_entity_poly.entity_id
_entity_poly.type
_entity_poly.pdbx_seq_one_letter_code
_entity_poly.pdbx_strand_id
1 'polypeptide(L)'
;RQMCIRDRFRDAHFYLIHRFLHFKFMYKIAHSVHHRNVNPGPWSSLSMHPIEHLLYFSGVIIHWVILSHPLHATYHLFHAGLGSANGHIGFKQMMINDKRAIDLSNYNHYLHHKYFEVNYGNLMIPFDQWFGTYHDGSKEMHEKMLKRVSIKN
;
A
#
# COMPACT_ATOMS: atom_id res chain seq x y z
N ARG A 1 11.15 3.72 21.20
CA ARG A 1 10.92 2.29 20.92
C ARG A 1 9.46 1.98 20.54
N GLN A 2 8.47 2.48 21.29
CA GLN A 2 7.04 2.18 21.01
C GLN A 2 6.56 2.75 19.66
N MET A 3 7.00 3.92 19.23
CA MET A 3 6.64 4.47 17.91
C MET A 3 7.12 3.57 16.77
N CYS A 4 8.36 3.12 16.80
CA CYS A 4 8.89 2.22 15.78
C CYS A 4 8.13 0.87 15.69
N ILE A 5 7.64 0.34 16.83
CA ILE A 5 6.85 -0.89 16.84
C ILE A 5 5.50 -0.67 16.14
N ARG A 6 4.84 0.46 16.44
CA ARG A 6 3.54 0.80 15.83
C ARG A 6 3.64 1.04 14.34
N ASP A 7 4.69 1.73 13.89
CA ASP A 7 4.90 2.01 12.47
C ASP A 7 5.15 0.71 11.69
N ARG A 8 5.99 -0.19 12.24
CA ARG A 8 6.22 -1.50 11.63
C ARG A 8 4.96 -2.38 11.67
N PHE A 9 4.21 -2.34 12.77
CA PHE A 9 2.94 -3.05 12.84
C PHE A 9 1.98 -2.55 11.74
N ARG A 10 1.85 -1.23 11.58
CA ARG A 10 0.99 -0.64 10.56
C ARG A 10 1.38 -1.08 9.15
N ASP A 11 2.68 -1.09 8.86
CA ASP A 11 3.20 -1.54 7.56
C ASP A 11 2.92 -3.03 7.33
N ALA A 12 3.17 -3.87 8.33
CA ALA A 12 2.87 -5.30 8.28
C ALA A 12 1.37 -5.57 8.15
N HIS A 13 0.54 -4.88 8.94
CA HIS A 13 -0.91 -4.97 8.87
C HIS A 13 -1.41 -4.59 7.46
N PHE A 14 -0.97 -3.45 6.93
CA PHE A 14 -1.33 -3.02 5.60
C PHE A 14 -0.98 -4.08 4.55
N TYR A 15 0.25 -4.58 4.56
CA TYR A 15 0.68 -5.62 3.64
C TYR A 15 -0.20 -6.87 3.70
N LEU A 16 -0.47 -7.37 4.91
CA LEU A 16 -1.27 -8.59 5.11
C LEU A 16 -2.71 -8.40 4.64
N ILE A 17 -3.35 -7.29 5.02
CA ILE A 17 -4.71 -6.97 4.59
C ILE A 17 -4.78 -6.77 3.07
N HIS A 18 -3.83 -6.06 2.50
CA HIS A 18 -3.80 -5.81 1.07
C HIS A 18 -3.61 -7.11 0.27
N ARG A 19 -2.70 -7.98 0.71
CA ARG A 19 -2.54 -9.34 0.14
C ARG A 19 -3.82 -10.17 0.29
N PHE A 20 -4.49 -10.10 1.43
CA PHE A 20 -5.76 -10.79 1.66
C PHE A 20 -6.86 -10.28 0.72
N LEU A 21 -6.95 -8.97 0.52
CA LEU A 21 -7.91 -8.35 -0.40
C LEU A 21 -7.68 -8.77 -1.87
N HIS A 22 -6.46 -9.13 -2.23
CA HIS A 22 -6.12 -9.66 -3.56
C HIS A 22 -6.45 -11.15 -3.76
N PHE A 23 -6.90 -11.89 -2.74
CA PHE A 23 -7.46 -13.22 -3.00
C PHE A 23 -8.73 -13.11 -3.84
N LYS A 24 -8.88 -14.00 -4.81
CA LYS A 24 -9.93 -13.97 -5.85
C LYS A 24 -11.33 -13.63 -5.31
N PHE A 25 -11.71 -14.21 -4.16
CA PHE A 25 -13.00 -13.96 -3.52
C PHE A 25 -13.10 -12.53 -2.98
N MET A 26 -12.14 -12.09 -2.16
CA MET A 26 -12.14 -10.76 -1.56
C MET A 26 -11.96 -9.64 -2.59
N TYR A 27 -11.14 -9.89 -3.60
CA TYR A 27 -10.98 -8.96 -4.72
C TYR A 27 -12.31 -8.70 -5.41
N LYS A 28 -13.05 -9.77 -5.76
CA LYS A 28 -14.34 -9.64 -6.45
C LYS A 28 -15.39 -8.91 -5.61
N ILE A 29 -15.43 -9.12 -4.29
CA ILE A 29 -16.44 -8.52 -3.40
C ILE A 29 -16.11 -7.07 -3.06
N ALA A 30 -14.87 -6.78 -2.72
CA ALA A 30 -14.48 -5.50 -2.13
C ALA A 30 -13.43 -4.75 -2.95
N HIS A 31 -12.25 -5.32 -3.16
CA HIS A 31 -11.08 -4.60 -3.64
C HIS A 31 -11.13 -4.20 -5.11
N SER A 32 -11.97 -4.85 -5.91
CA SER A 32 -12.21 -4.45 -7.30
C SER A 32 -12.78 -3.03 -7.43
N VAL A 33 -13.45 -2.51 -6.40
CA VAL A 33 -13.95 -1.12 -6.38
C VAL A 33 -12.76 -0.15 -6.36
N HIS A 34 -11.76 -0.41 -5.52
CA HIS A 34 -10.54 0.38 -5.41
C HIS A 34 -9.72 0.32 -6.71
N HIS A 35 -9.56 -0.85 -7.28
CA HIS A 35 -8.81 -1.08 -8.52
C HIS A 35 -9.53 -0.69 -9.82
N ARG A 36 -10.72 -0.11 -9.78
CA ARG A 36 -11.33 0.52 -10.97
C ARG A 36 -10.45 1.65 -11.52
N ASN A 37 -9.70 2.33 -10.66
CA ASN A 37 -8.73 3.34 -11.04
C ASN A 37 -7.36 2.71 -11.30
N VAL A 38 -7.09 2.31 -12.54
CA VAL A 38 -5.76 1.83 -12.97
C VAL A 38 -4.73 2.96 -13.08
N ASN A 39 -5.17 4.21 -13.10
CA ASN A 39 -4.34 5.42 -13.02
C ASN A 39 -4.81 6.26 -11.83
N PRO A 40 -4.42 5.87 -10.60
CA PRO A 40 -4.93 6.48 -9.38
C PRO A 40 -4.48 7.94 -9.22
N GLY A 41 -5.31 8.72 -8.54
CA GLY A 41 -5.00 10.06 -8.07
C GLY A 41 -5.31 10.17 -6.57
N PRO A 42 -4.88 11.26 -5.89
CA PRO A 42 -5.03 11.41 -4.44
C PRO A 42 -6.46 11.19 -3.95
N TRP A 43 -7.43 11.69 -4.71
CA TRP A 43 -8.85 11.60 -4.38
C TRP A 43 -9.47 10.20 -4.53
N SER A 44 -8.80 9.31 -5.27
CA SER A 44 -9.26 7.92 -5.41
C SER A 44 -8.81 7.01 -4.28
N SER A 45 -7.95 7.49 -3.40
CA SER A 45 -7.30 6.69 -2.36
C SER A 45 -8.28 6.02 -1.40
N LEU A 46 -9.35 6.71 -1.01
CA LEU A 46 -10.41 6.19 -0.14
C LEU A 46 -11.65 5.75 -0.92
N SER A 47 -11.57 5.64 -2.25
CA SER A 47 -12.62 5.04 -3.07
C SER A 47 -12.56 3.51 -2.91
N MET A 48 -13.08 3.01 -1.82
CA MET A 48 -13.01 1.62 -1.38
C MET A 48 -14.39 1.10 -0.99
N HIS A 49 -14.57 -0.21 -1.06
CA HIS A 49 -15.76 -0.87 -0.53
C HIS A 49 -15.79 -0.78 1.02
N PRO A 50 -16.95 -0.69 1.69
CA PRO A 50 -17.04 -0.62 3.16
C PRO A 50 -16.28 -1.73 3.91
N ILE A 51 -16.30 -2.96 3.39
CA ILE A 51 -15.52 -4.08 3.94
C ILE A 51 -14.02 -3.76 3.90
N GLU A 52 -13.54 -3.21 2.81
CA GLU A 52 -12.13 -2.81 2.68
C GLU A 52 -11.78 -1.68 3.66
N HIS A 53 -12.64 -0.69 3.84
CA HIS A 53 -12.46 0.35 4.86
C HIS A 53 -12.32 -0.25 6.27
N LEU A 54 -13.21 -1.16 6.65
CA LEU A 54 -13.13 -1.81 7.96
C LEU A 54 -11.80 -2.56 8.14
N LEU A 55 -11.38 -3.32 7.14
CA LEU A 55 -10.11 -4.05 7.18
C LEU A 55 -8.91 -3.10 7.20
N TYR A 56 -8.91 -2.08 6.35
CA TYR A 56 -7.81 -1.11 6.25
C TYR A 56 -7.61 -0.33 7.57
N PHE A 57 -8.69 0.19 8.15
CA PHE A 57 -8.63 0.96 9.39
C PHE A 57 -8.54 0.10 10.66
N SER A 58 -8.72 -1.23 10.57
CA SER A 58 -8.61 -2.13 11.74
C SER A 58 -7.23 -2.13 12.39
N GLY A 59 -6.18 -1.65 11.70
CA GLY A 59 -4.86 -1.46 12.29
C GLY A 59 -4.86 -0.60 13.56
N VAL A 60 -5.86 0.27 13.75
CA VAL A 60 -6.00 1.08 14.97
C VAL A 60 -6.17 0.25 16.25
N ILE A 61 -6.64 -0.99 16.13
CA ILE A 61 -6.85 -1.92 17.25
C ILE A 61 -5.54 -2.19 18.03
N ILE A 62 -4.37 -1.99 17.41
CA ILE A 62 -3.07 -2.10 18.11
C ILE A 62 -3.00 -1.22 19.36
N HIS A 63 -3.72 -0.09 19.38
CA HIS A 63 -3.75 0.84 20.50
C HIS A 63 -4.50 0.29 21.73
N TRP A 64 -5.28 -0.77 21.58
CA TRP A 64 -5.89 -1.51 22.69
C TRP A 64 -4.92 -2.53 23.29
N VAL A 65 -4.02 -3.08 22.48
CA VAL A 65 -3.01 -4.05 22.93
C VAL A 65 -1.80 -3.35 23.54
N ILE A 66 -1.33 -2.30 22.87
CA ILE A 66 -0.24 -1.46 23.37
C ILE A 66 -0.87 -0.20 23.93
N LEU A 67 -1.03 -0.15 25.25
CA LEU A 67 -1.62 0.99 25.94
C LEU A 67 -0.96 2.29 25.48
N SER A 68 -1.80 3.21 25.04
CA SER A 68 -1.35 4.48 24.48
C SER A 68 -2.37 5.59 24.75
N HIS A 69 -1.88 6.83 24.76
CA HIS A 69 -2.77 7.98 24.85
C HIS A 69 -3.75 7.99 23.66
N PRO A 70 -5.03 8.34 23.83
CA PRO A 70 -6.03 8.38 22.76
C PRO A 70 -5.61 9.17 21.52
N LEU A 71 -4.82 10.23 21.69
CA LEU A 71 -4.25 10.99 20.58
C LEU A 71 -3.41 10.16 19.62
N HIS A 72 -2.78 9.08 20.07
CA HIS A 72 -2.04 8.19 19.18
C HIS A 72 -2.97 7.39 18.26
N ALA A 73 -4.11 6.95 18.78
CA ALA A 73 -5.11 6.26 17.96
C ALA A 73 -5.72 7.24 16.93
N THR A 74 -6.06 8.45 17.36
CA THR A 74 -6.54 9.50 16.46
C THR A 74 -5.51 9.83 15.38
N TYR A 75 -4.25 10.02 15.77
CA TYR A 75 -3.15 10.24 14.80
C TYR A 75 -3.01 9.08 13.83
N HIS A 76 -3.12 7.83 14.30
CA HIS A 76 -3.06 6.64 13.45
C HIS A 76 -4.15 6.67 12.36
N LEU A 77 -5.39 6.99 12.74
CA LEU A 77 -6.50 7.10 11.78
C LEU A 77 -6.27 8.22 10.76
N PHE A 78 -5.87 9.41 11.22
CA PHE A 78 -5.53 10.51 10.32
C PHE A 78 -4.38 10.15 9.37
N HIS A 79 -3.33 9.55 9.91
CA HIS A 79 -2.20 9.13 9.11
C HIS A 79 -2.59 8.04 8.08
N ALA A 80 -3.46 7.11 8.45
CA ALA A 80 -3.97 6.09 7.51
C ALA A 80 -4.77 6.76 6.38
N GLY A 81 -5.68 7.68 6.69
CA GLY A 81 -6.48 8.39 5.69
C GLY A 81 -5.66 9.29 4.76
N LEU A 82 -4.85 10.19 5.33
CA LEU A 82 -4.03 11.13 4.56
C LEU A 82 -2.85 10.43 3.86
N GLY A 83 -2.28 9.41 4.50
CA GLY A 83 -1.19 8.61 3.92
C GLY A 83 -1.63 7.86 2.68
N SER A 84 -2.87 7.36 2.64
CA SER A 84 -3.41 6.72 1.44
C SER A 84 -3.52 7.70 0.27
N ALA A 85 -3.98 8.93 0.52
CA ALA A 85 -4.03 9.98 -0.51
C ALA A 85 -2.63 10.28 -1.06
N ASN A 86 -1.63 10.42 -0.18
CA ASN A 86 -0.24 10.58 -0.58
C ASN A 86 0.27 9.36 -1.38
N GLY A 87 -0.07 8.13 -0.99
CA GLY A 87 0.29 6.91 -1.71
C GLY A 87 -0.20 6.87 -3.17
N HIS A 88 -1.30 7.55 -3.48
CA HIS A 88 -1.94 7.59 -4.79
C HIS A 88 -1.47 8.75 -5.70
N ILE A 89 -0.50 9.57 -5.28
CA ILE A 89 0.03 10.67 -6.11
C ILE A 89 0.77 10.14 -7.35
N GLY A 90 1.40 8.98 -7.27
CA GLY A 90 2.03 8.31 -8.41
C GLY A 90 3.40 8.86 -8.84
N PHE A 91 3.95 9.85 -8.15
CA PHE A 91 5.28 10.39 -8.47
C PHE A 91 6.41 9.51 -7.93
N LYS A 92 7.43 9.31 -8.76
CA LYS A 92 8.63 8.56 -8.39
C LYS A 92 9.57 9.36 -7.50
N GLN A 93 9.70 10.65 -7.77
CA GLN A 93 10.66 11.53 -7.09
C GLN A 93 10.17 12.98 -7.07
N MET A 94 10.60 13.71 -6.06
CA MET A 94 10.45 15.15 -5.98
C MET A 94 11.71 15.83 -6.51
N MET A 95 11.53 16.86 -7.35
CA MET A 95 12.62 17.67 -7.88
C MET A 95 12.60 19.05 -7.23
N ILE A 96 13.79 19.59 -6.91
CA ILE A 96 13.97 20.97 -6.45
C ILE A 96 15.07 21.59 -7.32
N ASN A 97 14.76 22.69 -8.00
CA ASN A 97 15.68 23.36 -8.93
C ASN A 97 16.33 22.38 -9.94
N ASP A 98 15.51 21.56 -10.58
CA ASP A 98 15.90 20.54 -11.56
C ASP A 98 16.86 19.45 -11.01
N LYS A 99 17.07 19.44 -9.71
CA LYS A 99 17.86 18.40 -9.05
C LYS A 99 16.94 17.45 -8.26
N ARG A 100 17.26 16.15 -8.32
CA ARG A 100 16.59 15.14 -7.51
C ARG A 100 16.77 15.45 -6.03
N ALA A 101 15.68 15.63 -5.29
CA ALA A 101 15.70 15.94 -3.88
C ALA A 101 15.33 14.71 -3.03
N ILE A 102 14.20 14.06 -3.31
CA ILE A 102 13.65 12.97 -2.49
C ILE A 102 13.02 11.92 -3.42
N ASP A 103 13.27 10.64 -3.12
CA ASP A 103 12.49 9.54 -3.68
C ASP A 103 11.17 9.38 -2.95
N LEU A 104 10.09 9.22 -3.71
CA LEU A 104 8.75 9.04 -3.18
C LEU A 104 8.32 7.58 -3.39
N SER A 105 7.87 6.93 -2.33
CA SER A 105 7.35 5.55 -2.41
C SER A 105 6.02 5.42 -3.16
N ASN A 106 5.40 6.53 -3.48
CA ASN A 106 4.08 6.63 -4.12
C ASN A 106 4.03 5.96 -5.49
N TYR A 107 5.15 5.95 -6.22
CA TYR A 107 5.27 5.30 -7.51
C TYR A 107 5.07 3.78 -7.44
N ASN A 108 5.47 3.16 -6.33
CA ASN A 108 5.28 1.71 -6.14
C ASN A 108 3.80 1.35 -6.08
N HIS A 109 3.00 2.13 -5.38
CA HIS A 109 1.56 1.92 -5.31
C HIS A 109 0.85 2.22 -6.63
N TYR A 110 1.32 3.22 -7.39
CA TYR A 110 0.89 3.44 -8.77
C TYR A 110 1.15 2.21 -9.65
N LEU A 111 2.34 1.61 -9.56
CA LEU A 111 2.66 0.38 -10.29
C LEU A 111 1.79 -0.79 -9.86
N HIS A 112 1.40 -0.84 -8.56
CA HIS A 112 0.47 -1.82 -8.05
C HIS A 112 -0.91 -1.70 -8.74
N HIS A 113 -1.50 -0.52 -8.79
CA HIS A 113 -2.76 -0.29 -9.51
C HIS A 113 -2.67 -0.63 -11.01
N LYS A 114 -1.52 -0.36 -11.62
CA LYS A 114 -1.29 -0.62 -13.03
C LYS A 114 -1.14 -2.10 -13.36
N TYR A 115 -0.47 -2.88 -12.49
CA TYR A 115 -0.09 -4.26 -12.78
C TYR A 115 -0.73 -5.31 -11.86
N PHE A 116 -1.40 -4.92 -10.81
CA PHE A 116 -2.14 -5.73 -9.83
C PHE A 116 -1.31 -6.72 -9.01
N GLU A 117 -0.41 -7.46 -9.62
CA GLU A 117 0.35 -8.58 -9.04
C GLU A 117 1.72 -8.17 -8.47
N VAL A 118 1.90 -6.88 -8.16
CA VAL A 118 3.17 -6.31 -7.67
C VAL A 118 2.95 -5.30 -6.55
N ASN A 119 3.97 -5.03 -5.74
CA ASN A 119 4.04 -3.90 -4.79
C ASN A 119 2.83 -3.79 -3.84
N TYR A 120 2.56 -4.83 -3.09
CA TYR A 120 1.45 -4.85 -2.13
C TYR A 120 1.73 -4.04 -0.85
N GLY A 121 2.99 -3.73 -0.54
CA GLY A 121 3.43 -3.05 0.67
C GLY A 121 3.87 -1.60 0.48
N ASN A 122 4.22 -0.95 1.60
CA ASN A 122 4.67 0.45 1.66
C ASN A 122 6.20 0.61 1.74
N LEU A 123 6.98 -0.44 1.57
CA LEU A 123 8.45 -0.48 1.57
C LEU A 123 9.17 -0.22 2.92
N MET A 124 8.48 0.09 4.01
CA MET A 124 9.13 0.20 5.32
C MET A 124 9.66 -1.17 5.77
N ILE A 125 8.86 -2.21 5.54
CA ILE A 125 9.29 -3.61 5.63
C ILE A 125 9.34 -4.17 4.21
N PRO A 126 10.45 -4.75 3.75
CA PRO A 126 10.61 -5.13 2.35
C PRO A 126 9.90 -6.45 2.00
N PHE A 127 8.63 -6.58 2.37
CA PHE A 127 7.83 -7.78 2.12
C PHE A 127 7.76 -8.15 0.63
N ASP A 128 7.56 -7.16 -0.24
CA ASP A 128 7.49 -7.41 -1.68
C ASP A 128 8.80 -7.96 -2.25
N GLN A 129 9.94 -7.54 -1.70
CA GLN A 129 11.25 -8.10 -2.06
C GLN A 129 11.36 -9.55 -1.56
N TRP A 130 10.99 -9.82 -0.31
CA TRP A 130 11.06 -11.16 0.28
C TRP A 130 10.14 -12.17 -0.42
N PHE A 131 8.98 -11.73 -0.87
CA PHE A 131 7.99 -12.59 -1.55
C PHE A 131 8.04 -12.48 -3.08
N GLY A 132 9.03 -11.80 -3.64
CA GLY A 132 9.25 -11.70 -5.08
C GLY A 132 8.14 -10.95 -5.84
N THR A 133 7.46 -10.01 -5.18
CA THR A 133 6.40 -9.19 -5.77
C THR A 133 6.83 -7.73 -5.99
N TYR A 134 8.08 -7.39 -5.68
CA TYR A 134 8.62 -6.05 -5.90
C TYR A 134 8.76 -5.72 -7.40
N HIS A 135 8.43 -4.48 -7.77
CA HIS A 135 8.56 -3.94 -9.12
C HIS A 135 8.93 -2.45 -9.06
N ASP A 136 10.02 -2.07 -9.69
CA ASP A 136 10.58 -0.71 -9.69
C ASP A 136 10.19 0.13 -10.92
N GLY A 137 9.41 -0.45 -11.84
CA GLY A 137 9.03 0.15 -13.11
C GLY A 137 9.99 -0.16 -14.27
N SER A 138 11.08 -0.88 -14.05
CA SER A 138 12.03 -1.27 -15.10
C SER A 138 11.47 -2.37 -16.01
N LYS A 139 12.01 -2.47 -17.24
CA LYS A 139 11.66 -3.53 -18.19
C LYS A 139 12.04 -4.91 -17.64
N GLU A 140 13.17 -5.02 -16.95
CA GLU A 140 13.63 -6.27 -16.36
C GLU A 140 12.64 -6.81 -15.33
N MET A 141 12.16 -5.95 -14.41
CA MET A 141 11.18 -6.35 -13.41
C MET A 141 9.81 -6.66 -14.02
N HIS A 142 9.46 -5.98 -15.11
CA HIS A 142 8.24 -6.28 -15.87
C HIS A 142 8.29 -7.68 -16.49
N GLU A 143 9.39 -8.06 -17.11
CA GLU A 143 9.58 -9.41 -17.67
C GLU A 143 9.55 -10.49 -16.57
N LYS A 144 10.18 -10.23 -15.41
CA LYS A 144 10.12 -11.13 -14.24
C LYS A 144 8.69 -11.30 -13.75
N MET A 145 7.92 -10.22 -13.69
CA MET A 145 6.50 -10.27 -13.31
C MET A 145 5.70 -11.11 -14.29
N LEU A 146 5.83 -10.90 -15.61
CA LEU A 146 5.11 -11.67 -16.63
C LEU A 146 5.42 -13.16 -16.55
N LYS A 147 6.69 -13.54 -16.36
CA LYS A 147 7.09 -14.94 -16.15
C LYS A 147 6.41 -15.55 -14.92
N ARG A 148 6.35 -14.80 -13.79
CA ARG A 148 5.71 -15.26 -12.56
C ARG A 148 4.20 -15.47 -12.75
N VAL A 149 3.51 -14.55 -13.44
CA VAL A 149 2.07 -14.62 -13.68
C VAL A 149 1.73 -15.76 -14.63
N SER A 150 2.54 -15.98 -15.67
CA SER A 150 2.32 -17.09 -16.63
C SER A 150 2.44 -18.49 -16.00
N ILE A 151 3.20 -18.64 -14.92
CA ILE A 151 3.33 -19.93 -14.20
C ILE A 151 2.10 -20.19 -13.30
N LYS A 152 1.36 -19.14 -12.90
CA LYS A 152 0.19 -19.27 -12.03
C LYS A 152 -1.12 -19.59 -12.75
N ASN A 153 -1.17 -19.36 -14.06
CA ASN A 153 -2.31 -19.63 -14.94
C ASN A 153 -2.14 -20.98 -15.65
#